data_cfd7395b0112f5dc0497996ae357790e
#
_entry.id   cfd7395b0112f5dc0497996ae357790e
#
_cell.length_a   1.000
_cell.length_b   1.000
_cell.length_c   1.000
_cell.angle_alpha   90.00
_cell.angle_beta   90.00
_cell.angle_gamma   90.00
#
_symmetry.space_group_name_H-M   'P 1'
#
loop_
_entity.id
_entity.type
_entity.pdbx_description
1 polymer ?
#
loop_
_entity_poly.entity_id
_entity_poly.type
_entity_poly.pdbx_seq_one_letter_code
_entity_poly.pdbx_strand_id
1 'polypeptide(L)'
;MHTKAATRTRRSKKSRIHMRNLGAHRLCVHRTPQHIYAQIIAPSAGQTLVAASTLEKEVAKGLKSTGNVEAAKKIGQTIAARAKEKGITKVAFDRSGFRYHGRVKALADAAREGGLEF
;
A
#
# COMPACT_ATOMS: atom_id res chain seq x y z
N MET A 1 -28.24 1.16 -8.22
CA MET A 1 -27.13 0.46 -8.87
C MET A 1 -25.80 0.97 -8.28
N HIS A 2 -24.92 0.06 -7.89
CA HIS A 2 -23.64 0.45 -7.31
C HIS A 2 -22.58 0.66 -8.40
N THR A 3 -21.84 1.76 -8.31
CA THR A 3 -20.68 2.00 -9.16
C THR A 3 -19.51 1.08 -8.73
N LYS A 4 -18.51 0.94 -9.58
CA LYS A 4 -17.28 0.19 -9.24
C LYS A 4 -16.60 0.80 -8.01
N ALA A 5 -16.57 2.13 -7.91
CA ALA A 5 -15.96 2.83 -6.78
C ALA A 5 -16.73 2.58 -5.48
N ALA A 6 -18.07 2.61 -5.51
CA ALA A 6 -18.89 2.33 -4.34
C ALA A 6 -18.73 0.89 -3.86
N THR A 7 -18.68 -0.07 -4.78
CA THR A 7 -18.46 -1.48 -4.45
C THR A 7 -17.07 -1.68 -3.83
N ARG A 8 -16.04 -1.04 -4.37
CA ARG A 8 -14.69 -1.09 -3.84
C ARG A 8 -14.62 -0.52 -2.42
N THR A 9 -15.25 0.62 -2.18
CA THR A 9 -15.30 1.26 -0.86
C THR A 9 -15.95 0.34 0.16
N ARG A 10 -17.04 -0.32 -0.19
CA ARG A 10 -17.73 -1.26 0.70
C ARG A 10 -16.84 -2.45 1.06
N ARG A 11 -16.12 -3.02 0.08
CA ARG A 11 -15.18 -4.12 0.34
C ARG A 11 -14.05 -3.69 1.27
N SER A 12 -13.50 -2.50 1.06
CA SER A 12 -12.40 -1.99 1.87
C SER A 12 -12.81 -1.73 3.32
N LYS A 13 -14.03 -1.25 3.56
CA LYS A 13 -14.55 -1.01 4.91
C LYS A 13 -14.56 -2.28 5.76
N LYS A 14 -15.04 -3.38 5.21
CA LYS A 14 -15.10 -4.66 5.93
C LYS A 14 -13.72 -5.12 6.36
N SER A 15 -12.76 -5.09 5.46
CA SER A 15 -11.36 -5.45 5.74
C SER A 15 -10.73 -4.53 6.79
N ARG A 16 -10.98 -3.22 6.69
CA ARG A 16 -10.43 -2.22 7.62
C ARG A 16 -10.96 -2.39 9.03
N ILE A 17 -12.25 -2.69 9.18
CA ILE A 17 -12.84 -2.94 10.50
C ILE A 17 -12.17 -4.17 11.13
N HIS A 18 -11.98 -5.23 10.37
CA HIS A 18 -11.32 -6.44 10.83
C HIS A 18 -9.88 -6.16 11.28
N MET A 19 -9.11 -5.45 10.49
CA MET A 19 -7.72 -5.08 10.82
C MET A 19 -7.63 -4.22 12.07
N ARG A 20 -8.56 -3.27 12.23
CA ARG A 20 -8.63 -2.43 13.43
C ARG A 20 -8.89 -3.26 14.67
N ASN A 21 -9.80 -4.22 14.59
CA ASN A 21 -10.12 -5.11 15.72
C ASN A 21 -8.93 -5.97 16.10
N LEU A 22 -8.06 -6.31 15.17
CA LEU A 22 -6.82 -7.05 15.43
C LEU A 22 -5.70 -6.17 16.02
N GLY A 23 -5.86 -4.85 15.99
CA GLY A 23 -4.82 -3.93 16.46
C GLY A 23 -3.56 -3.91 15.60
N ALA A 24 -3.66 -4.27 14.33
CA ALA A 24 -2.51 -4.38 13.43
C ALA A 24 -2.18 -3.04 12.76
N HIS A 25 -0.87 -2.79 12.54
CA HIS A 25 -0.45 -1.75 11.60
C HIS A 25 -0.96 -2.13 10.22
N ARG A 26 -1.41 -1.15 9.46
CA ARG A 26 -2.09 -1.39 8.19
C ARG A 26 -1.29 -0.81 7.03
N LEU A 27 -0.84 -1.67 6.11
CA LEU A 27 -0.23 -1.25 4.86
C LEU A 27 -1.35 -1.01 3.83
N CYS A 28 -1.64 0.26 3.56
CA CYS A 28 -2.68 0.66 2.62
C CYS A 28 -2.08 0.98 1.28
N VAL A 29 -2.69 0.48 0.22
CA VAL A 29 -2.30 0.75 -1.16
C VAL A 29 -3.44 1.49 -1.86
N HIS A 30 -3.10 2.54 -2.59
CA HIS A 30 -4.03 3.25 -3.46
C HIS A 30 -3.39 3.42 -4.83
N ARG A 31 -4.15 3.21 -5.88
CA ARG A 31 -3.66 3.37 -7.24
C ARG A 31 -4.58 4.24 -8.07
N THR A 32 -3.97 5.04 -8.94
CA THR A 32 -4.65 5.75 -10.01
C THR A 32 -4.05 5.28 -11.33
N PRO A 33 -4.61 5.66 -12.49
CA PRO A 33 -4.00 5.30 -13.77
C PRO A 33 -2.54 5.72 -13.91
N GLN A 34 -2.15 6.86 -13.32
CA GLN A 34 -0.82 7.45 -13.49
C GLN A 34 0.12 7.22 -12.30
N HIS A 35 -0.40 6.93 -11.11
CA HIS A 35 0.41 6.85 -9.90
C HIS A 35 -0.01 5.71 -8.98
N ILE A 36 0.88 5.35 -8.06
CA ILE A 36 0.59 4.39 -7.01
C ILE A 36 1.15 4.91 -5.68
N TYR A 37 0.43 4.62 -4.60
CA TYR A 37 0.69 5.14 -3.26
C TYR A 37 0.66 4.00 -2.25
N ALA A 38 1.55 4.05 -1.26
CA ALA A 38 1.55 3.13 -0.13
C ALA A 38 1.71 3.91 1.17
N GLN A 39 0.98 3.49 2.20
CA GLN A 39 1.05 4.10 3.54
C GLN A 39 0.95 3.02 4.58
N ILE A 40 1.68 3.19 5.69
CA ILE A 40 1.50 2.35 6.87
C ILE A 40 0.83 3.21 7.94
N ILE A 41 -0.32 2.76 8.39
CA ILE A 41 -1.20 3.50 9.30
C ILE A 41 -1.26 2.80 10.65
N ALA A 42 -1.14 3.58 11.73
CA ALA A 42 -1.23 3.09 13.09
C ALA A 42 -2.63 2.54 13.38
N PRO A 43 -2.75 1.42 14.15
CA PRO A 43 -4.05 0.79 14.37
C PRO A 43 -5.03 1.60 15.19
N SER A 44 -4.56 2.39 16.16
CA SER A 44 -5.44 3.05 17.12
C SER A 44 -5.84 4.47 16.73
N ALA A 45 -4.99 5.22 16.05
CA ALA A 45 -5.20 6.66 15.81
C ALA A 45 -5.41 7.03 14.36
N GLY A 46 -5.33 6.07 13.43
CA GLY A 46 -5.41 6.35 12.00
C GLY A 46 -4.25 7.20 11.48
N GLN A 47 -3.21 7.37 12.28
CA GLN A 47 -2.06 8.19 11.92
C GLN A 47 -1.16 7.48 10.92
N THR A 48 -0.77 8.18 9.85
CA THR A 48 0.18 7.68 8.87
C THR A 48 1.59 7.75 9.45
N LEU A 49 2.22 6.60 9.61
CA LEU A 49 3.58 6.50 10.16
C LEU A 49 4.65 6.52 9.08
N VAL A 50 4.37 5.89 7.94
CA VAL A 50 5.29 5.76 6.82
C VAL A 50 4.49 5.92 5.53
N ALA A 51 5.06 6.58 4.54
CA ALA A 51 4.42 6.75 3.23
C ALA A 51 5.44 6.68 2.10
N ALA A 52 5.00 6.25 0.93
CA ALA A 52 5.78 6.27 -0.30
C ALA A 52 4.83 6.46 -1.48
N SER A 53 5.28 7.21 -2.49
CA SER A 53 4.45 7.55 -3.64
C SER A 53 5.32 7.80 -4.88
N THR A 54 4.78 7.48 -6.05
CA THR A 54 5.40 7.81 -7.33
C THR A 54 5.36 9.31 -7.63
N LEU A 55 4.66 10.11 -6.81
CA LEU A 55 4.72 11.57 -6.87
C LEU A 55 6.06 12.12 -6.37
N GLU A 56 6.78 11.35 -5.55
CA GLU A 56 8.09 11.75 -5.04
C GLU A 56 9.14 11.67 -6.14
N LYS A 57 9.84 12.76 -6.41
CA LYS A 57 10.84 12.83 -7.46
C LYS A 57 11.95 11.79 -7.31
N GLU A 58 12.39 11.57 -6.07
CA GLU A 58 13.44 10.60 -5.77
C GLU A 58 13.00 9.17 -6.10
N VAL A 59 11.76 8.85 -5.80
CA VAL A 59 11.19 7.52 -6.08
C VAL A 59 10.96 7.32 -7.57
N ALA A 60 10.46 8.34 -8.25
CA ALA A 60 10.17 8.28 -9.69
C ALA A 60 11.43 8.34 -10.56
N LYS A 61 12.58 8.70 -10.00
CA LYS A 61 13.84 8.81 -10.75
C LYS A 61 14.23 7.46 -11.35
N GLY A 62 14.45 7.45 -12.64
CA GLY A 62 14.82 6.23 -13.38
C GLY A 62 13.64 5.40 -13.84
N LEU A 63 12.42 5.75 -13.46
CA LEU A 63 11.22 5.06 -13.93
C LEU A 63 10.78 5.62 -15.28
N LYS A 64 10.46 4.73 -16.22
CA LYS A 64 9.92 5.13 -17.52
C LYS A 64 8.47 5.60 -17.42
N SER A 65 7.74 5.06 -16.43
CA SER A 65 6.34 5.40 -16.17
C SER A 65 6.07 5.26 -14.68
N THR A 66 5.17 6.09 -14.16
CA THR A 66 4.73 6.04 -12.75
C THR A 66 3.47 5.18 -12.57
N GLY A 67 2.87 4.71 -13.66
CA GLY A 67 1.63 3.95 -13.63
C GLY A 67 1.75 2.48 -14.01
N ASN A 68 2.95 1.90 -13.99
CA ASN A 68 3.17 0.51 -14.40
C ASN A 68 3.62 -0.38 -13.23
N VAL A 69 3.84 -1.67 -13.52
CA VAL A 69 4.27 -2.67 -12.56
C VAL A 69 5.65 -2.34 -11.96
N GLU A 70 6.56 -1.83 -12.77
CA GLU A 70 7.90 -1.44 -12.31
C GLU A 70 7.83 -0.33 -11.25
N ALA A 71 6.95 0.64 -11.46
CA ALA A 71 6.71 1.70 -10.48
C ALA A 71 6.16 1.12 -9.18
N ALA A 72 5.23 0.17 -9.27
CA ALA A 72 4.67 -0.50 -8.08
C ALA A 72 5.72 -1.27 -7.30
N LYS A 73 6.63 -1.97 -7.98
CA LYS A 73 7.75 -2.66 -7.34
C LYS A 73 8.64 -1.68 -6.58
N LYS A 74 8.94 -0.54 -7.20
CA LYS A 74 9.76 0.51 -6.59
C LYS A 74 9.11 1.02 -5.30
N ILE A 75 7.80 1.26 -5.32
CA ILE A 75 7.05 1.70 -4.15
C ILE A 75 7.07 0.63 -3.06
N GLY A 76 6.89 -0.64 -3.41
CA GLY A 76 6.97 -1.75 -2.44
C GLY A 76 8.33 -1.81 -1.76
N GLN A 77 9.40 -1.69 -2.51
CA GLN A 77 10.77 -1.66 -1.96
C GLN A 77 10.97 -0.44 -1.07
N THR A 78 10.49 0.72 -1.48
CA THR A 78 10.65 1.98 -0.75
C THR A 78 9.87 1.96 0.57
N ILE A 79 8.62 1.49 0.56
CA ILE A 79 7.81 1.44 1.78
C ILE A 79 8.39 0.44 2.78
N ALA A 80 8.90 -0.70 2.31
CA ALA A 80 9.55 -1.69 3.16
C ALA A 80 10.81 -1.13 3.83
N ALA A 81 11.65 -0.42 3.07
CA ALA A 81 12.87 0.20 3.61
C ALA A 81 12.53 1.27 4.66
N ARG A 82 11.55 2.11 4.38
CA ARG A 82 11.11 3.17 5.30
C ARG A 82 10.45 2.59 6.55
N ALA A 83 9.70 1.50 6.42
CA ALA A 83 9.10 0.80 7.56
C ALA A 83 10.18 0.22 8.47
N LYS A 84 11.21 -0.36 7.89
CA LYS A 84 12.34 -0.94 8.62
C LYS A 84 13.05 0.13 9.46
N GLU A 85 13.22 1.33 8.91
CA GLU A 85 13.81 2.46 9.64
C GLU A 85 12.97 2.84 10.86
N LYS A 86 11.66 2.63 10.82
CA LYS A 86 10.74 2.90 11.93
C LYS A 86 10.54 1.69 12.84
N GLY A 87 11.21 0.58 12.57
CA GLY A 87 11.08 -0.64 13.36
C GLY A 87 9.77 -1.39 13.12
N ILE A 88 9.09 -1.15 12.01
CA ILE A 88 7.85 -1.81 11.66
C ILE A 88 8.15 -2.96 10.70
N THR A 89 7.75 -4.19 11.08
CA THR A 89 7.94 -5.38 10.23
C THR A 89 6.61 -6.08 9.94
N LYS A 90 5.74 -6.19 10.93
CA LYS A 90 4.44 -6.88 10.78
C LYS A 90 3.34 -5.88 10.44
N VAL A 91 2.63 -6.12 9.35
CA VAL A 91 1.52 -5.27 8.90
C VAL A 91 0.38 -6.15 8.38
N ALA A 92 -0.83 -5.60 8.40
CA ALA A 92 -1.97 -6.18 7.70
C ALA A 92 -2.10 -5.47 6.36
N PHE A 93 -2.23 -6.21 5.27
CA PHE A 93 -2.30 -5.64 3.95
C PHE A 93 -3.73 -5.16 3.63
N ASP A 94 -3.89 -3.86 3.43
CA ASP A 94 -5.15 -3.24 3.01
C ASP A 94 -5.00 -2.74 1.57
N ARG A 95 -5.57 -3.48 0.65
CA ARG A 95 -5.54 -3.15 -0.78
C ARG A 95 -6.60 -2.12 -1.19
N SER A 96 -7.28 -1.49 -0.22
CA SER A 96 -8.31 -0.46 -0.44
C SER A 96 -9.45 -0.92 -1.35
N GLY A 97 -9.79 -2.21 -1.32
CA GLY A 97 -10.83 -2.82 -2.16
C GLY A 97 -10.41 -3.08 -3.59
N PHE A 98 -9.18 -2.75 -3.99
CA PHE A 98 -8.63 -3.11 -5.30
C PHE A 98 -8.36 -4.61 -5.37
N ARG A 99 -8.41 -5.18 -6.56
CA ARG A 99 -8.09 -6.61 -6.76
C ARG A 99 -6.60 -6.84 -6.50
N TYR A 100 -6.28 -7.99 -5.90
CA TYR A 100 -4.90 -8.42 -5.69
C TYR A 100 -4.34 -8.94 -7.00
N HIS A 101 -3.99 -8.00 -7.89
CA HIS A 101 -3.55 -8.29 -9.25
C HIS A 101 -2.72 -7.13 -9.79
N GLY A 102 -1.85 -7.41 -10.75
CA GLY A 102 -1.07 -6.41 -11.45
C GLY A 102 -0.21 -5.56 -10.50
N ARG A 103 -0.41 -4.24 -10.54
CA ARG A 103 0.38 -3.30 -9.73
C ARG A 103 0.26 -3.54 -8.22
N VAL A 104 -0.94 -3.85 -7.75
CA VAL A 104 -1.18 -4.10 -6.32
C VAL A 104 -0.40 -5.32 -5.86
N LYS A 105 -0.45 -6.39 -6.61
CA LYS A 105 0.32 -7.60 -6.32
C LYS A 105 1.82 -7.36 -6.40
N ALA A 106 2.29 -6.63 -7.40
CA ALA A 106 3.71 -6.31 -7.58
C ALA A 106 4.27 -5.53 -6.40
N LEU A 107 3.50 -4.55 -5.90
CA LEU A 107 3.87 -3.77 -4.72
C LEU A 107 3.95 -4.68 -3.48
N ALA A 108 2.95 -5.53 -3.27
CA ALA A 108 2.91 -6.44 -2.13
C ALA A 108 4.08 -7.41 -2.14
N ASP A 109 4.37 -8.01 -3.28
CA ASP A 109 5.49 -8.95 -3.42
C ASP A 109 6.83 -8.26 -3.14
N ALA A 110 7.03 -7.05 -3.66
CA ALA A 110 8.24 -6.28 -3.45
C ALA A 110 8.39 -5.86 -1.97
N ALA A 111 7.30 -5.51 -1.31
CA ALA A 111 7.31 -5.16 0.11
C ALA A 111 7.68 -6.37 0.98
N ARG A 112 7.17 -7.55 0.64
CA ARG A 112 7.54 -8.80 1.33
C ARG A 112 9.01 -9.14 1.14
N GLU A 113 9.52 -9.00 -0.08
CA GLU A 113 10.95 -9.21 -0.37
C GLU A 113 11.82 -8.23 0.40
N GLY A 114 11.32 -7.02 0.67
CA GLY A 114 12.01 -6.00 1.44
C GLY A 114 11.96 -6.19 2.95
N GLY A 115 11.24 -7.21 3.43
CA GLY A 115 11.22 -7.58 4.84
C GLY A 115 9.91 -7.37 5.58
N LEU A 116 8.87 -6.83 4.94
CA LEU A 116 7.56 -6.72 5.58
C LEU A 116 6.88 -8.09 5.65
N GLU A 117 6.23 -8.35 6.78
CA GLU A 117 5.51 -9.60 7.02
C GLU A 117 4.01 -9.38 6.98
N PHE A 118 3.36 -10.03 6.05
CA PHE A 118 1.91 -10.03 5.94
C PHE A 118 1.42 -11.16 5.02
#